data_1c9839a596e70aaefb3ff2d9ff0a15da
#
_entry.id   1c9839a596e70aaefb3ff2d9ff0a15da
#
_cell.length_a   1.000
_cell.length_b   1.000
_cell.length_c   1.000
_cell.angle_alpha   90.00
_cell.angle_beta   90.00
_cell.angle_gamma   90.00
#
_symmetry.space_group_name_H-M   'P 1'
#
loop_
_entity.id
_entity.type
_entity.pdbx_description
1 polymer ?
#
loop_
_entity_poly.entity_id
_entity_poly.type
_entity_poly.pdbx_seq_one_letter_code
_entity_poly.pdbx_strand_id
1 'polypeptide(L)'
;MSAAPTSETHEYLLRPLAPEVLALLVRRYGPFDVCEDAVQEALLAAVRQWPETGVPESPRAWLFTAASRRLIDEFRSDAARRRREQWDALRTTRQDAPAHDDSLGLLFLCCHEALSPPSQIALTLRAVGGLTTAEIASAFLIPEATMAQRISRAKRTVAEAGARFELPDTGPDERRLAAVRQTLYLIFNEGYTASSGAQIQRLELAHEAIRLARMLHRLLPGDDEITGLLALMLLTHARHRARTGPSGELIPLPEQDRGRWDRRLIAEGVALTEGALTAGPVGPFQLQAAIAAVHAEAPSAAETDWREITALYELLEQVAPNPVFTLNRAVALAMLKGPQAGLQLLAEVQQDRRLTTSHRVPAVRGHLLELAGDSAAAAEAYHIASRLTTSRPERDYLLRKAAAITR
;
A
#
# COMPACT_ATOMS: atom_id res chain seq x y z
N MET A 1 22.80 32.77 -13.04
CA MET A 1 23.50 31.59 -12.55
C MET A 1 22.41 30.64 -12.04
N SER A 2 22.01 29.67 -12.86
CA SER A 2 21.01 28.65 -12.48
C SER A 2 21.73 27.64 -11.58
N ALA A 3 21.23 27.44 -10.35
CA ALA A 3 21.76 26.42 -9.45
C ALA A 3 21.65 25.06 -10.13
N ALA A 4 22.74 24.28 -10.12
CA ALA A 4 22.73 22.91 -10.58
C ALA A 4 21.68 22.11 -9.76
N PRO A 5 20.81 21.32 -10.41
CA PRO A 5 19.80 20.55 -9.70
C PRO A 5 20.53 19.57 -8.75
N THR A 6 20.09 19.54 -7.50
CA THR A 6 20.62 18.65 -6.46
C THR A 6 20.29 17.19 -6.78
N SER A 7 21.03 16.22 -6.20
CA SER A 7 20.81 14.77 -6.37
C SER A 7 19.33 14.36 -6.12
N GLU A 8 18.67 15.01 -5.17
CA GLU A 8 17.23 14.83 -4.87
C GLU A 8 16.31 15.19 -6.05
N THR A 9 16.69 16.21 -6.85
CA THR A 9 15.91 16.64 -8.02
C THR A 9 15.95 15.60 -9.14
N HIS A 10 17.09 14.93 -9.34
CA HIS A 10 17.23 13.88 -10.34
C HIS A 10 16.47 12.61 -9.94
N GLU A 11 16.49 12.23 -8.67
CA GLU A 11 15.76 11.07 -8.16
C GLU A 11 14.25 11.25 -8.31
N TYR A 12 13.73 12.44 -8.04
CA TYR A 12 12.32 12.79 -8.24
C TYR A 12 11.89 12.65 -9.70
N LEU A 13 12.76 13.00 -10.66
CA LEU A 13 12.51 12.85 -12.10
C LEU A 13 12.57 11.38 -12.56
N LEU A 14 13.48 10.59 -12.01
CA LEU A 14 13.73 9.22 -12.43
C LEU A 14 12.65 8.23 -11.96
N ARG A 15 12.11 8.44 -10.76
CA ARG A 15 11.15 7.54 -10.13
C ARG A 15 9.89 7.26 -10.96
N PRO A 16 9.19 8.27 -11.55
CA PRO A 16 8.04 8.01 -12.41
C PRO A 16 8.40 7.41 -13.76
N LEU A 17 9.62 7.63 -14.26
CA LEU A 17 10.05 7.13 -15.57
C LEU A 17 10.46 5.66 -15.55
N ALA A 18 10.91 5.14 -14.40
CA ALA A 18 11.37 3.77 -14.27
C ALA A 18 10.31 2.72 -14.67
N PRO A 19 9.08 2.76 -14.15
CA PRO A 19 8.03 1.80 -14.54
C PRO A 19 7.62 1.93 -16.00
N GLU A 20 7.58 3.14 -16.56
CA GLU A 20 7.26 3.34 -17.97
C GLU A 20 8.30 2.71 -18.89
N VAL A 21 9.58 2.90 -18.57
CA VAL A 21 10.70 2.32 -19.36
C VAL A 21 10.72 0.80 -19.19
N LEU A 22 10.49 0.30 -17.97
CA LEU A 22 10.43 -1.14 -17.70
C LEU A 22 9.29 -1.80 -18.49
N ALA A 23 8.09 -1.21 -18.48
CA ALA A 23 6.95 -1.71 -19.22
C ALA A 23 7.24 -1.82 -20.73
N LEU A 24 7.84 -0.78 -21.31
CA LEU A 24 8.25 -0.79 -22.72
C LEU A 24 9.28 -1.87 -23.04
N LEU A 25 10.26 -2.09 -22.13
CA LEU A 25 11.29 -3.11 -22.32
C LEU A 25 10.71 -4.51 -22.22
N VAL A 26 9.88 -4.77 -21.20
CA VAL A 26 9.21 -6.08 -21.01
C VAL A 26 8.34 -6.41 -22.22
N ARG A 27 7.58 -5.44 -22.71
CA ARG A 27 6.77 -5.59 -23.92
C ARG A 27 7.61 -5.91 -25.16
N ARG A 28 8.78 -5.26 -25.30
CA ARG A 28 9.65 -5.40 -26.47
C ARG A 28 10.52 -6.65 -26.41
N TYR A 29 11.07 -6.97 -25.25
CA TYR A 29 12.10 -8.00 -25.10
C TYR A 29 11.61 -9.25 -24.34
N GLY A 30 10.53 -9.17 -23.58
CA GLY A 30 9.84 -10.29 -22.94
C GLY A 30 10.27 -10.60 -21.50
N PRO A 31 11.49 -11.06 -21.20
CA PRO A 31 11.84 -11.47 -19.84
C PRO A 31 11.85 -10.32 -18.84
N PHE A 32 10.93 -10.35 -17.88
CA PHE A 32 10.73 -9.29 -16.90
C PHE A 32 11.96 -9.11 -15.98
N ASP A 33 12.56 -10.21 -15.54
CA ASP A 33 13.71 -10.22 -14.63
C ASP A 33 14.92 -9.48 -15.23
N VAL A 34 15.23 -9.79 -16.49
CA VAL A 34 16.37 -9.20 -17.21
C VAL A 34 16.08 -7.72 -17.57
N CYS A 35 14.84 -7.41 -17.95
CA CYS A 35 14.42 -6.04 -18.25
C CYS A 35 14.50 -5.15 -17.02
N GLU A 36 14.09 -5.65 -15.83
CA GLU A 36 14.13 -4.88 -14.59
C GLU A 36 15.59 -4.60 -14.18
N ASP A 37 16.48 -5.59 -14.26
CA ASP A 37 17.89 -5.39 -13.96
C ASP A 37 18.53 -4.34 -14.89
N ALA A 38 18.20 -4.37 -16.19
CA ALA A 38 18.68 -3.38 -17.15
C ALA A 38 18.18 -1.95 -16.87
N VAL A 39 16.92 -1.81 -16.43
CA VAL A 39 16.37 -0.50 -16.03
C VAL A 39 17.10 0.04 -14.80
N GLN A 40 17.33 -0.82 -13.79
CA GLN A 40 18.07 -0.38 -12.58
C GLN A 40 19.46 0.11 -12.90
N GLU A 41 20.18 -0.57 -13.79
CA GLU A 41 21.49 -0.12 -14.22
C GLU A 41 21.44 1.19 -15.02
N ALA A 42 20.42 1.37 -15.85
CA ALA A 42 20.22 2.63 -16.56
C ALA A 42 19.90 3.80 -15.61
N LEU A 43 19.11 3.55 -14.55
CA LEU A 43 18.83 4.53 -13.49
C LEU A 43 20.12 4.90 -12.72
N LEU A 44 20.93 3.91 -12.36
CA LEU A 44 22.23 4.16 -11.73
C LEU A 44 23.17 4.95 -12.64
N ALA A 45 23.17 4.68 -13.95
CA ALA A 45 23.92 5.45 -14.91
C ALA A 45 23.43 6.91 -15.00
N ALA A 46 22.12 7.13 -15.00
CA ALA A 46 21.52 8.47 -15.00
C ALA A 46 21.94 9.27 -13.75
N VAL A 47 21.84 8.68 -12.56
CA VAL A 47 22.24 9.31 -11.29
C VAL A 47 23.73 9.72 -11.30
N ARG A 48 24.59 8.96 -11.97
CA ARG A 48 26.02 9.26 -12.07
C ARG A 48 26.35 10.29 -13.15
N GLN A 49 25.67 10.24 -14.30
CA GLN A 49 26.03 11.03 -15.49
C GLN A 49 25.31 12.39 -15.53
N TRP A 50 24.04 12.46 -15.17
CA TRP A 50 23.25 13.69 -15.31
C TRP A 50 23.72 14.87 -14.45
N PRO A 51 24.32 14.67 -13.25
CA PRO A 51 24.95 15.77 -12.52
C PRO A 51 26.07 16.46 -13.30
N GLU A 52 26.77 15.72 -14.16
CA GLU A 52 27.91 16.25 -14.94
C GLU A 52 27.49 16.73 -16.33
N THR A 53 26.60 15.98 -16.99
CA THR A 53 26.22 16.22 -18.41
C THR A 53 24.93 17.03 -18.57
N GLY A 54 24.20 17.24 -17.48
CA GLY A 54 22.83 17.77 -17.50
C GLY A 54 21.78 16.69 -17.81
N VAL A 55 20.53 17.00 -17.46
CA VAL A 55 19.37 16.13 -17.79
C VAL A 55 19.13 16.18 -19.30
N PRO A 56 19.01 15.02 -19.98
CA PRO A 56 18.76 14.97 -21.42
C PRO A 56 17.42 15.65 -21.78
N GLU A 57 17.28 16.12 -23.01
CA GLU A 57 16.03 16.70 -23.52
C GLU A 57 14.86 15.72 -23.42
N SER A 58 15.12 14.41 -23.63
CA SER A 58 14.16 13.34 -23.42
C SER A 58 14.71 12.28 -22.44
N PRO A 59 14.50 12.45 -21.11
CA PRO A 59 15.00 11.52 -20.09
C PRO A 59 14.49 10.08 -20.28
N ARG A 60 13.23 9.93 -20.65
CA ARG A 60 12.61 8.62 -20.93
C ARG A 60 13.29 7.89 -22.10
N ALA A 61 13.53 8.60 -23.22
CA ALA A 61 14.20 8.00 -24.37
C ALA A 61 15.66 7.64 -24.06
N TRP A 62 16.33 8.45 -23.27
CA TRP A 62 17.69 8.16 -22.82
C TRP A 62 17.74 6.89 -21.97
N LEU A 63 16.87 6.77 -20.94
CA LEU A 63 16.77 5.59 -20.10
C LEU A 63 16.44 4.34 -20.91
N PHE A 64 15.46 4.41 -21.81
CA PHE A 64 15.11 3.31 -22.70
C PHE A 64 16.30 2.85 -23.54
N THR A 65 17.04 3.79 -24.11
CA THR A 65 18.23 3.50 -24.93
C THR A 65 19.36 2.88 -24.11
N ALA A 66 19.62 3.43 -22.92
CA ALA A 66 20.64 2.90 -22.00
C ALA A 66 20.33 1.47 -21.56
N ALA A 67 19.11 1.22 -21.11
CA ALA A 67 18.66 -0.11 -20.71
C ALA A 67 18.60 -1.09 -21.88
N SER A 68 18.15 -0.67 -23.08
CA SER A 68 18.15 -1.53 -24.28
C SER A 68 19.55 -1.95 -24.68
N ARG A 69 20.55 -1.05 -24.63
CA ARG A 69 21.94 -1.40 -24.91
C ARG A 69 22.44 -2.46 -23.94
N ARG A 70 22.15 -2.30 -22.67
CA ARG A 70 22.54 -3.26 -21.62
C ARG A 70 21.94 -4.64 -21.88
N LEU A 71 20.64 -4.71 -22.17
CA LEU A 71 19.96 -5.95 -22.54
C LEU A 71 20.62 -6.62 -23.74
N ILE A 72 20.92 -5.87 -24.80
CA ILE A 72 21.55 -6.41 -26.00
C ILE A 72 22.97 -6.95 -25.68
N ASP A 73 23.74 -6.27 -24.83
CA ASP A 73 25.06 -6.71 -24.43
C ASP A 73 25.02 -7.97 -23.57
N GLU A 74 24.07 -8.07 -22.64
CA GLU A 74 23.83 -9.26 -21.81
C GLU A 74 23.43 -10.46 -22.69
N PHE A 75 22.49 -10.24 -23.63
CA PHE A 75 22.09 -11.29 -24.57
C PHE A 75 23.22 -11.71 -25.52
N ARG A 76 24.13 -10.81 -25.89
CA ARG A 76 25.31 -11.18 -26.67
C ARG A 76 26.29 -12.01 -25.85
N SER A 77 26.42 -11.73 -24.56
CA SER A 77 27.28 -12.48 -23.65
C SER A 77 26.71 -13.90 -23.35
N ASP A 78 25.40 -14.03 -23.15
CA ASP A 78 24.70 -15.28 -22.97
C ASP A 78 24.49 -16.08 -24.29
N ALA A 79 24.49 -15.39 -25.43
CA ALA A 79 24.25 -15.97 -26.76
C ALA A 79 25.34 -16.93 -27.22
N ALA A 80 26.43 -17.07 -26.47
CA ALA A 80 27.43 -18.10 -26.77
C ALA A 80 26.88 -19.52 -26.66
N ARG A 81 25.68 -19.75 -26.11
CA ARG A 81 25.30 -21.16 -25.87
C ARG A 81 23.89 -21.67 -26.20
N ARG A 82 22.77 -20.94 -26.14
CA ARG A 82 21.45 -21.61 -26.36
C ARG A 82 20.23 -20.79 -26.78
N ARG A 83 20.29 -19.46 -27.01
CA ARG A 83 19.09 -18.63 -27.19
C ARG A 83 18.98 -17.90 -28.54
N ARG A 84 19.87 -18.12 -29.49
CA ARG A 84 19.84 -17.44 -30.80
C ARG A 84 18.55 -17.72 -31.59
N GLU A 85 18.06 -18.93 -31.60
CA GLU A 85 16.91 -19.33 -32.43
C GLU A 85 15.56 -18.74 -31.93
N GLN A 86 15.39 -18.60 -30.62
CA GLN A 86 14.16 -18.02 -30.03
C GLN A 86 14.11 -16.48 -30.15
N TRP A 87 15.25 -15.83 -30.26
CA TRP A 87 15.35 -14.38 -30.27
C TRP A 87 15.14 -13.76 -31.65
N ASP A 88 15.56 -14.39 -32.72
CA ASP A 88 15.30 -13.92 -34.07
C ASP A 88 13.81 -13.99 -34.43
N ALA A 89 13.08 -14.95 -33.89
CA ALA A 89 11.62 -15.03 -34.02
C ALA A 89 10.88 -13.92 -33.28
N LEU A 90 11.38 -13.48 -32.12
CA LEU A 90 10.77 -12.40 -31.32
C LEU A 90 11.08 -11.00 -31.83
N ARG A 91 12.21 -10.77 -32.50
CA ARG A 91 12.59 -9.47 -33.08
C ARG A 91 11.71 -9.05 -34.24
N THR A 92 11.09 -9.96 -34.95
CA THR A 92 10.36 -9.71 -36.20
C THR A 92 8.90 -9.28 -35.97
N THR A 93 8.35 -9.37 -34.75
CA THR A 93 6.90 -9.32 -34.54
C THR A 93 6.38 -8.03 -33.85
N ARG A 94 7.25 -7.11 -33.38
CA ARG A 94 6.78 -5.97 -32.58
C ARG A 94 7.44 -4.63 -32.93
N GLN A 95 7.21 -4.18 -34.15
CA GLN A 95 7.32 -2.77 -34.48
C GLN A 95 5.93 -2.12 -34.37
N ASP A 96 5.90 -0.97 -33.71
CA ASP A 96 4.79 -0.02 -33.64
C ASP A 96 3.47 -0.49 -32.97
N ALA A 97 3.44 -0.44 -31.67
CA ALA A 97 2.17 -0.31 -30.96
C ALA A 97 2.10 1.09 -30.29
N PRO A 98 0.92 1.75 -30.33
CA PRO A 98 0.73 3.10 -29.79
C PRO A 98 1.12 3.16 -28.31
N ALA A 99 1.42 4.36 -27.83
CA ALA A 99 1.75 4.63 -26.43
C ALA A 99 0.57 4.28 -25.51
N HIS A 100 0.40 2.99 -25.22
CA HIS A 100 -0.45 2.53 -24.13
C HIS A 100 0.34 2.63 -22.84
N ASP A 101 -0.33 3.03 -21.77
CA ASP A 101 0.26 2.98 -20.43
C ASP A 101 0.35 1.50 -20.00
N ASP A 102 1.51 0.92 -20.21
CA ASP A 102 1.78 -0.50 -19.92
C ASP A 102 1.95 -0.78 -18.40
N SER A 103 1.75 0.24 -17.53
CA SER A 103 1.92 0.13 -16.08
C SER A 103 0.96 -0.87 -15.43
N LEU A 104 -0.25 -1.03 -15.98
CA LEU A 104 -1.21 -2.03 -15.50
C LEU A 104 -0.69 -3.45 -15.72
N GLY A 105 -0.07 -3.71 -16.87
CA GLY A 105 0.56 -5.01 -17.16
C GLY A 105 1.69 -5.33 -16.14
N LEU A 106 2.49 -4.32 -15.76
CA LEU A 106 3.51 -4.49 -14.70
C LEU A 106 2.88 -4.80 -13.34
N LEU A 107 1.80 -4.10 -12.97
CA LEU A 107 1.09 -4.39 -11.72
C LEU A 107 0.58 -5.84 -11.69
N PHE A 108 0.02 -6.32 -12.79
CA PHE A 108 -0.43 -7.71 -12.89
C PHE A 108 0.71 -8.72 -12.77
N LEU A 109 1.88 -8.43 -13.35
CA LEU A 109 3.05 -9.28 -13.16
C LEU A 109 3.52 -9.28 -11.72
N CYS A 110 3.62 -8.10 -11.09
CA CYS A 110 4.07 -7.96 -9.70
C CYS A 110 3.10 -8.55 -8.69
N CYS A 111 1.81 -8.61 -9.01
CA CYS A 111 0.76 -9.16 -8.17
C CYS A 111 0.29 -10.55 -8.61
N HIS A 112 1.14 -11.29 -9.37
CA HIS A 112 0.82 -12.63 -9.84
C HIS A 112 0.48 -13.59 -8.69
N GLU A 113 -0.53 -14.44 -8.87
CA GLU A 113 -1.06 -15.36 -7.85
C GLU A 113 -0.04 -16.37 -7.31
N ALA A 114 0.98 -16.73 -8.10
CA ALA A 114 2.08 -17.59 -7.65
C ALA A 114 2.97 -16.93 -6.59
N LEU A 115 2.84 -15.61 -6.36
CA LEU A 115 3.61 -14.87 -5.38
C LEU A 115 2.89 -14.78 -4.03
N SER A 116 3.63 -14.91 -2.95
CA SER A 116 3.12 -14.57 -1.62
C SER A 116 2.89 -13.05 -1.48
N PRO A 117 1.95 -12.58 -0.63
CA PRO A 117 1.72 -11.16 -0.42
C PRO A 117 2.98 -10.34 -0.12
N PRO A 118 3.92 -10.79 0.75
CA PRO A 118 5.17 -10.06 0.96
C PRO A 118 6.06 -9.95 -0.28
N SER A 119 5.98 -10.93 -1.19
CA SER A 119 6.71 -10.91 -2.47
C SER A 119 6.04 -10.00 -3.48
N GLN A 120 4.72 -9.97 -3.55
CA GLN A 120 3.94 -9.05 -4.37
C GLN A 120 4.24 -7.60 -3.98
N ILE A 121 4.21 -7.29 -2.67
CA ILE A 121 4.54 -5.95 -2.14
C ILE A 121 5.96 -5.55 -2.56
N ALA A 122 6.95 -6.40 -2.28
CA ALA A 122 8.34 -6.09 -2.56
C ALA A 122 8.59 -5.87 -4.06
N LEU A 123 7.99 -6.70 -4.92
CA LEU A 123 8.14 -6.60 -6.35
C LEU A 123 7.41 -5.38 -6.92
N THR A 124 6.21 -5.07 -6.43
CA THR A 124 5.45 -3.88 -6.82
C THR A 124 6.19 -2.60 -6.47
N LEU A 125 6.71 -2.48 -5.25
CA LEU A 125 7.50 -1.32 -4.84
C LEU A 125 8.78 -1.17 -5.66
N ARG A 126 9.42 -2.27 -6.01
CA ARG A 126 10.64 -2.27 -6.83
C ARG A 126 10.37 -1.86 -8.26
N ALA A 127 9.45 -2.56 -8.94
CA ALA A 127 9.25 -2.48 -10.38
C ALA A 127 8.32 -1.33 -10.78
N VAL A 128 7.28 -1.05 -9.98
CA VAL A 128 6.26 -0.03 -10.28
C VAL A 128 6.45 1.21 -9.42
N GLY A 129 6.87 1.04 -8.16
CA GLY A 129 7.18 2.14 -7.25
C GLY A 129 8.53 2.80 -7.53
N GLY A 130 9.45 2.11 -8.20
CA GLY A 130 10.79 2.62 -8.49
C GLY A 130 11.70 2.74 -7.25
N LEU A 131 11.34 2.06 -6.14
CA LEU A 131 12.15 2.08 -4.93
C LEU A 131 13.38 1.17 -5.07
N THR A 132 14.46 1.56 -4.44
CA THR A 132 15.66 0.72 -4.32
C THR A 132 15.43 -0.44 -3.35
N THR A 133 16.21 -1.51 -3.47
CA THR A 133 16.15 -2.62 -2.51
C THR A 133 16.43 -2.17 -1.08
N ALA A 134 17.34 -1.22 -0.90
CA ALA A 134 17.70 -0.65 0.40
C ALA A 134 16.51 0.13 1.02
N GLU A 135 15.80 0.96 0.24
CA GLU A 135 14.61 1.70 0.69
C GLU A 135 13.51 0.73 1.12
N ILE A 136 13.23 -0.30 0.30
CA ILE A 136 12.21 -1.31 0.62
C ILE A 136 12.61 -2.09 1.88
N ALA A 137 13.88 -2.51 1.99
CA ALA A 137 14.38 -3.22 3.16
C ALA A 137 14.27 -2.37 4.44
N SER A 138 14.66 -1.11 4.35
CA SER A 138 14.51 -0.12 5.44
C SER A 138 13.04 0.06 5.83
N ALA A 139 12.16 0.19 4.85
CA ALA A 139 10.72 0.36 5.09
C ALA A 139 10.08 -0.85 5.79
N PHE A 140 10.61 -2.05 5.59
CA PHE A 140 10.10 -3.28 6.24
C PHE A 140 10.96 -3.75 7.41
N LEU A 141 12.00 -2.99 7.79
CA LEU A 141 12.92 -3.29 8.89
C LEU A 141 13.54 -4.70 8.80
N ILE A 142 13.92 -5.10 7.59
CA ILE A 142 14.63 -6.36 7.35
C ILE A 142 16.00 -6.07 6.70
N PRO A 143 16.98 -6.98 6.84
CA PRO A 143 18.25 -6.82 6.18
C PRO A 143 18.11 -6.70 4.65
N GLU A 144 18.90 -5.82 4.02
CA GLU A 144 18.88 -5.60 2.58
C GLU A 144 19.11 -6.88 1.79
N ALA A 145 20.03 -7.72 2.23
CA ALA A 145 20.30 -9.03 1.61
C ALA A 145 19.05 -9.93 1.62
N THR A 146 18.24 -9.88 2.69
CA THR A 146 16.99 -10.64 2.78
C THR A 146 15.94 -10.11 1.79
N MET A 147 15.84 -8.79 1.65
CA MET A 147 14.94 -8.17 0.67
C MET A 147 15.40 -8.46 -0.75
N ALA A 148 16.69 -8.37 -1.04
CA ALA A 148 17.26 -8.71 -2.35
C ALA A 148 16.94 -10.16 -2.75
N GLN A 149 17.10 -11.12 -1.82
CA GLN A 149 16.72 -12.51 -2.06
C GLN A 149 15.22 -12.69 -2.30
N ARG A 150 14.37 -11.96 -1.56
CA ARG A 150 12.91 -12.00 -1.75
C ARG A 150 12.53 -11.51 -3.15
N ILE A 151 13.06 -10.38 -3.58
CA ILE A 151 12.82 -9.80 -4.91
C ILE A 151 13.33 -10.75 -6.00
N SER A 152 14.55 -11.28 -5.87
CA SER A 152 15.12 -12.23 -6.83
C SER A 152 14.29 -13.51 -6.96
N ARG A 153 13.83 -14.09 -5.84
CA ARG A 153 12.93 -15.26 -5.86
C ARG A 153 11.58 -14.91 -6.49
N ALA A 154 11.02 -13.75 -6.20
CA ALA A 154 9.76 -13.30 -6.78
C ALA A 154 9.86 -13.19 -8.31
N LYS A 155 10.91 -12.56 -8.83
CA LYS A 155 11.19 -12.48 -10.27
C LYS A 155 11.24 -13.86 -10.91
N ARG A 156 12.01 -14.78 -10.31
CA ARG A 156 12.13 -16.15 -10.80
C ARG A 156 10.80 -16.89 -10.79
N THR A 157 10.01 -16.76 -9.71
CA THR A 157 8.68 -17.39 -9.62
C THR A 157 7.74 -16.90 -10.72
N VAL A 158 7.74 -15.61 -11.02
CA VAL A 158 6.95 -15.02 -12.10
C VAL A 158 7.41 -15.55 -13.47
N ALA A 159 8.71 -15.66 -13.69
CA ALA A 159 9.28 -16.20 -14.93
C ALA A 159 8.94 -17.70 -15.09
N GLU A 160 9.11 -18.52 -14.03
CA GLU A 160 8.79 -19.96 -14.02
C GLU A 160 7.28 -20.22 -14.19
N ALA A 161 6.42 -19.34 -13.68
CA ALA A 161 4.98 -19.41 -13.89
C ALA A 161 4.56 -19.08 -15.34
N GLY A 162 5.50 -18.68 -16.20
CA GLY A 162 5.21 -18.30 -17.58
C GLY A 162 4.31 -17.06 -17.67
N ALA A 163 4.32 -16.20 -16.65
CA ALA A 163 3.52 -14.99 -16.61
C ALA A 163 3.88 -14.11 -17.80
N ARG A 164 2.89 -13.81 -18.64
CA ARG A 164 3.06 -12.98 -19.82
C ARG A 164 2.66 -11.53 -19.51
N PHE A 165 3.38 -10.62 -20.11
CA PHE A 165 3.04 -9.20 -20.14
C PHE A 165 1.94 -8.97 -21.16
N GLU A 166 0.72 -9.39 -20.83
CA GLU A 166 -0.45 -9.24 -21.70
C GLU A 166 -1.60 -8.66 -20.85
N LEU A 167 -2.16 -7.57 -21.34
CA LEU A 167 -3.49 -7.14 -20.93
C LEU A 167 -4.48 -8.03 -21.68
N PRO A 168 -5.40 -8.74 -21.02
CA PRO A 168 -6.41 -9.51 -21.72
C PRO A 168 -7.26 -8.59 -22.62
N ASP A 169 -7.52 -9.01 -23.87
CA ASP A 169 -8.38 -8.26 -24.80
C ASP A 169 -9.81 -8.06 -24.26
N THR A 170 -10.22 -8.88 -23.30
CA THR A 170 -11.54 -8.85 -22.64
C THR A 170 -11.62 -7.93 -21.40
N GLY A 171 -10.58 -7.13 -21.16
CA GLY A 171 -10.44 -6.35 -19.92
C GLY A 171 -9.74 -7.09 -18.80
N PRO A 172 -9.40 -6.38 -17.71
CA PRO A 172 -8.66 -6.97 -16.59
C PRO A 172 -9.51 -8.03 -15.86
N ASP A 173 -8.92 -9.20 -15.61
CA ASP A 173 -9.50 -10.24 -14.76
C ASP A 173 -9.68 -9.71 -13.32
N GLU A 174 -10.90 -9.81 -12.79
CA GLU A 174 -11.25 -9.34 -11.45
C GLU A 174 -10.36 -9.94 -10.35
N ARG A 175 -9.93 -11.19 -10.48
CA ARG A 175 -8.99 -11.82 -9.52
C ARG A 175 -7.65 -11.10 -9.49
N ARG A 176 -7.13 -10.72 -10.67
CA ARG A 176 -5.88 -9.97 -10.78
C ARG A 176 -6.03 -8.56 -10.23
N LEU A 177 -7.15 -7.89 -10.52
CA LEU A 177 -7.46 -6.58 -9.94
C LEU A 177 -7.58 -6.64 -8.43
N ALA A 178 -8.27 -7.64 -7.88
CA ALA A 178 -8.36 -7.85 -6.44
C ALA A 178 -6.97 -8.02 -5.80
N ALA A 179 -6.06 -8.77 -6.42
CA ALA A 179 -4.68 -8.92 -5.95
C ALA A 179 -3.91 -7.59 -5.97
N VAL A 180 -4.07 -6.78 -7.02
CA VAL A 180 -3.46 -5.45 -7.12
C VAL A 180 -4.02 -4.53 -6.04
N ARG A 181 -5.34 -4.41 -5.90
CA ARG A 181 -6.00 -3.60 -4.88
C ARG A 181 -5.52 -3.99 -3.47
N GLN A 182 -5.49 -5.29 -3.19
CA GLN A 182 -5.00 -5.80 -1.90
C GLN A 182 -3.52 -5.47 -1.66
N THR A 183 -2.67 -5.58 -2.68
CA THR A 183 -1.24 -5.26 -2.56
C THR A 183 -1.04 -3.77 -2.27
N LEU A 184 -1.71 -2.88 -3.00
CA LEU A 184 -1.65 -1.44 -2.75
C LEU A 184 -2.17 -1.07 -1.36
N TYR A 185 -3.25 -1.70 -0.92
CA TYR A 185 -3.78 -1.53 0.44
C TYR A 185 -2.79 -1.96 1.53
N LEU A 186 -2.09 -3.09 1.33
CA LEU A 186 -1.08 -3.55 2.29
C LEU A 186 0.14 -2.63 2.34
N ILE A 187 0.59 -2.09 1.19
CA ILE A 187 1.66 -1.08 1.13
C ILE A 187 1.22 0.18 1.91
N PHE A 188 0.00 0.64 1.68
CA PHE A 188 -0.54 1.80 2.38
C PHE A 188 -0.64 1.57 3.88
N ASN A 189 -1.15 0.43 4.31
CA ASN A 189 -1.28 0.11 5.73
C ASN A 189 0.06 0.08 6.45
N GLU A 190 1.10 -0.49 5.83
CA GLU A 190 2.45 -0.47 6.39
C GLU A 190 3.02 0.96 6.46
N GLY A 191 2.68 1.80 5.47
CA GLY A 191 3.03 3.22 5.47
C GLY A 191 2.27 4.04 6.52
N TYR A 192 1.00 3.73 6.72
CA TYR A 192 0.13 4.44 7.65
C TYR A 192 0.31 3.99 9.10
N THR A 193 0.51 2.69 9.34
CA THR A 193 0.77 2.12 10.65
C THR A 193 1.85 1.06 10.54
N ALA A 194 3.08 1.44 10.86
CA ALA A 194 4.22 0.54 10.79
C ALA A 194 3.99 -0.66 11.72
N SER A 195 4.07 -1.86 11.16
CA SER A 195 3.83 -3.11 11.88
C SER A 195 4.88 -3.39 12.97
N SER A 196 6.05 -2.73 12.89
CA SER A 196 7.17 -2.91 13.80
C SER A 196 8.08 -1.68 13.85
N GLY A 197 8.92 -1.58 14.88
CA GLY A 197 9.94 -0.55 14.99
C GLY A 197 9.54 0.64 15.86
N ALA A 198 10.33 1.72 15.74
CA ALA A 198 10.25 2.90 16.59
C ALA A 198 9.32 4.01 16.03
N GLN A 199 8.97 3.96 14.76
CA GLN A 199 8.11 4.95 14.11
C GLN A 199 6.70 4.41 13.94
N ILE A 200 5.69 5.28 14.10
CA ILE A 200 4.29 4.94 13.87
C ILE A 200 3.98 4.84 12.36
N GLN A 201 4.61 5.69 11.58
CA GLN A 201 4.32 5.89 10.16
C GLN A 201 5.59 5.80 9.32
N ARG A 202 5.42 5.31 8.09
CA ARG A 202 6.41 5.32 7.00
C ARG A 202 5.78 6.05 5.84
N LEU A 203 5.83 7.39 5.90
CA LEU A 203 5.08 8.26 5.00
C LEU A 203 5.45 8.03 3.53
N GLU A 204 6.68 7.61 3.25
CA GLU A 204 7.17 7.27 1.90
C GLU A 204 6.32 6.16 1.28
N LEU A 205 6.02 5.09 2.04
CA LEU A 205 5.17 3.99 1.58
C LEU A 205 3.71 4.42 1.39
N ALA A 206 3.18 5.23 2.32
CA ALA A 206 1.81 5.74 2.20
C ALA A 206 1.66 6.65 0.97
N HIS A 207 2.60 7.55 0.73
CA HIS A 207 2.62 8.41 -0.46
C HIS A 207 2.73 7.61 -1.75
N GLU A 208 3.59 6.59 -1.78
CA GLU A 208 3.78 5.73 -2.94
C GLU A 208 2.53 4.90 -3.23
N ALA A 209 1.89 4.33 -2.21
CA ALA A 209 0.63 3.61 -2.37
C ALA A 209 -0.49 4.50 -2.94
N ILE A 210 -0.61 5.74 -2.45
CA ILE A 210 -1.56 6.72 -2.97
C ILE A 210 -1.23 7.07 -4.44
N ARG A 211 0.05 7.27 -4.77
CA ARG A 211 0.47 7.55 -6.15
C ARG A 211 0.09 6.40 -7.09
N LEU A 212 0.34 5.16 -6.69
CA LEU A 212 0.00 3.96 -7.44
C LEU A 212 -1.52 3.76 -7.56
N ALA A 213 -2.28 4.01 -6.48
CA ALA A 213 -3.73 3.94 -6.50
C ALA A 213 -4.34 5.02 -7.43
N ARG A 214 -3.79 6.24 -7.45
CA ARG A 214 -4.18 7.29 -8.41
C ARG A 214 -3.86 6.91 -9.85
N MET A 215 -2.72 6.27 -10.09
CA MET A 215 -2.36 5.74 -11.41
C MET A 215 -3.38 4.68 -11.84
N LEU A 216 -3.66 3.71 -10.97
CA LEU A 216 -4.61 2.63 -11.26
C LEU A 216 -6.03 3.17 -11.53
N HIS A 217 -6.49 4.15 -10.73
CA HIS A 217 -7.78 4.81 -10.94
C HIS A 217 -7.86 5.54 -12.29
N ARG A 218 -6.78 6.21 -12.75
CA ARG A 218 -6.75 6.83 -14.09
C ARG A 218 -6.80 5.81 -15.23
N LEU A 219 -6.18 4.63 -15.03
CA LEU A 219 -6.19 3.55 -16.02
C LEU A 219 -7.55 2.83 -16.10
N LEU A 220 -8.26 2.77 -14.99
CA LEU A 220 -9.54 2.06 -14.83
C LEU A 220 -10.57 2.96 -14.10
N PRO A 221 -10.99 4.08 -14.71
CA PRO A 221 -11.86 5.06 -14.05
C PRO A 221 -13.28 4.56 -13.76
N GLY A 222 -13.69 3.46 -14.39
CA GLY A 222 -14.98 2.82 -14.17
C GLY A 222 -14.97 1.71 -13.11
N ASP A 223 -13.86 1.49 -12.41
CA ASP A 223 -13.80 0.51 -11.33
C ASP A 223 -14.03 1.21 -9.97
N ASP A 224 -15.23 0.98 -9.41
CA ASP A 224 -15.66 1.63 -8.17
C ASP A 224 -14.88 1.14 -6.94
N GLU A 225 -14.38 -0.10 -6.94
CA GLU A 225 -13.54 -0.61 -5.87
C GLU A 225 -12.12 0.00 -5.87
N ILE A 226 -11.56 0.30 -7.03
CA ILE A 226 -10.31 1.07 -7.14
C ILE A 226 -10.55 2.51 -6.66
N THR A 227 -11.68 3.11 -7.03
CA THR A 227 -12.09 4.44 -6.57
C THR A 227 -12.26 4.47 -5.06
N GLY A 228 -12.94 3.46 -4.49
CA GLY A 228 -13.09 3.27 -3.05
C GLY A 228 -11.75 3.08 -2.32
N LEU A 229 -10.84 2.30 -2.89
CA LEU A 229 -9.49 2.14 -2.34
C LEU A 229 -8.72 3.47 -2.28
N LEU A 230 -8.74 4.24 -3.37
CA LEU A 230 -8.11 5.56 -3.40
C LEU A 230 -8.73 6.50 -2.38
N ALA A 231 -10.05 6.57 -2.31
CA ALA A 231 -10.79 7.37 -1.33
C ALA A 231 -10.41 7.00 0.11
N LEU A 232 -10.39 5.71 0.44
CA LEU A 232 -9.98 5.20 1.75
C LEU A 232 -8.57 5.65 2.12
N MET A 233 -7.62 5.55 1.18
CA MET A 233 -6.24 5.98 1.39
C MET A 233 -6.16 7.49 1.64
N LEU A 234 -6.86 8.32 0.87
CA LEU A 234 -6.86 9.77 1.01
C LEU A 234 -7.45 10.21 2.34
N LEU A 235 -8.64 9.72 2.69
CA LEU A 235 -9.34 10.03 3.95
C LEU A 235 -8.52 9.60 5.17
N THR A 236 -7.90 8.44 5.09
CA THR A 236 -7.03 7.93 6.16
C THR A 236 -5.75 8.75 6.26
N HIS A 237 -5.10 9.06 5.12
CA HIS A 237 -3.86 9.83 5.09
C HIS A 237 -4.05 11.30 5.47
N ALA A 238 -5.23 11.87 5.27
CA ALA A 238 -5.55 13.25 5.66
C ALA A 238 -5.23 13.52 7.15
N ARG A 239 -5.27 12.50 8.00
CA ARG A 239 -5.05 12.59 9.43
C ARG A 239 -3.58 12.40 9.86
N HIS A 240 -2.66 12.12 8.93
CA HIS A 240 -1.29 11.70 9.27
C HIS A 240 -0.56 12.63 10.23
N ARG A 241 -0.74 13.96 10.07
CA ARG A 241 -0.10 14.99 10.92
C ARG A 241 -0.64 15.05 12.35
N ALA A 242 -1.87 14.58 12.58
CA ALA A 242 -2.51 14.58 13.88
C ALA A 242 -2.32 13.27 14.67
N ARG A 243 -1.72 12.23 14.05
CA ARG A 243 -1.56 10.90 14.66
C ARG A 243 -0.37 10.80 15.62
N THR A 244 0.55 11.75 15.52
CA THR A 244 1.75 11.76 16.36
C THR A 244 1.86 13.08 17.11
N GLY A 245 2.16 12.98 18.39
CA GLY A 245 2.51 14.13 19.21
C GLY A 245 3.97 14.57 19.05
N PRO A 246 4.38 15.65 19.77
CA PRO A 246 5.70 16.24 19.63
C PRO A 246 6.86 15.27 19.94
N SER A 247 6.63 14.30 20.82
CA SER A 247 7.64 13.28 21.20
C SER A 247 7.53 12.00 20.37
N GLY A 248 6.72 11.99 19.29
CA GLY A 248 6.48 10.80 18.47
C GLY A 248 5.47 9.81 19.06
N GLU A 249 4.77 10.18 20.13
CA GLU A 249 3.74 9.36 20.76
C GLU A 249 2.49 9.21 19.87
N LEU A 250 1.85 8.05 19.95
CA LEU A 250 0.59 7.78 19.27
C LEU A 250 -0.55 8.59 19.90
N ILE A 251 -1.28 9.34 19.04
CA ILE A 251 -2.53 10.03 19.37
C ILE A 251 -3.69 9.24 18.74
N PRO A 252 -4.60 8.65 19.54
CA PRO A 252 -5.76 7.93 19.04
C PRO A 252 -6.76 8.89 18.39
N LEU A 253 -7.57 8.36 17.48
CA LEU A 253 -8.50 9.14 16.65
C LEU A 253 -9.40 10.12 17.43
N PRO A 254 -9.99 9.76 18.58
CA PRO A 254 -10.82 10.69 19.36
C PRO A 254 -10.06 11.89 19.94
N GLU A 255 -8.75 11.75 20.15
CA GLU A 255 -7.88 12.76 20.76
C GLU A 255 -7.13 13.60 19.70
N GLN A 256 -7.31 13.30 18.40
CA GLN A 256 -6.63 14.03 17.33
C GLN A 256 -7.20 15.43 17.15
N ASP A 257 -6.30 16.39 17.00
CA ASP A 257 -6.67 17.74 16.56
C ASP A 257 -7.11 17.73 15.09
N ARG A 258 -8.41 17.83 14.86
CA ARG A 258 -9.01 17.86 13.52
C ARG A 258 -8.63 19.11 12.72
N GLY A 259 -8.14 20.16 13.34
CA GLY A 259 -7.58 21.35 12.68
C GLY A 259 -6.31 21.04 11.90
N ARG A 260 -5.59 19.98 12.27
CA ARG A 260 -4.38 19.51 11.59
C ARG A 260 -4.65 18.54 10.44
N TRP A 261 -5.91 18.14 10.20
CA TRP A 261 -6.29 17.24 9.12
C TRP A 261 -6.25 18.00 7.78
N ASP A 262 -5.79 17.32 6.74
CA ASP A 262 -5.72 17.87 5.38
C ASP A 262 -7.11 17.94 4.74
N ARG A 263 -7.69 19.15 4.74
CA ARG A 263 -9.04 19.38 4.19
C ARG A 263 -9.17 19.12 2.70
N ARG A 264 -8.07 19.24 1.94
CA ARG A 264 -8.09 18.95 0.49
C ARG A 264 -8.20 17.46 0.24
N LEU A 265 -7.43 16.65 0.98
CA LEU A 265 -7.53 15.19 0.88
C LEU A 265 -8.89 14.68 1.37
N ILE A 266 -9.47 15.30 2.40
CA ILE A 266 -10.82 14.96 2.86
C ILE A 266 -11.83 15.24 1.77
N ALA A 267 -11.86 16.45 1.21
CA ALA A 267 -12.82 16.82 0.17
C ALA A 267 -12.70 15.91 -1.08
N GLU A 268 -11.48 15.60 -1.51
CA GLU A 268 -11.23 14.67 -2.61
C GLU A 268 -11.73 13.25 -2.27
N GLY A 269 -11.41 12.75 -1.08
CA GLY A 269 -11.78 11.41 -0.64
C GLY A 269 -13.29 11.25 -0.48
N VAL A 270 -14.00 12.24 0.06
CA VAL A 270 -15.46 12.26 0.17
C VAL A 270 -16.11 12.22 -1.22
N ALA A 271 -15.70 13.10 -2.13
CA ALA A 271 -16.24 13.14 -3.49
C ALA A 271 -16.04 11.81 -4.25
N LEU A 272 -14.87 11.17 -4.09
CA LEU A 272 -14.62 9.85 -4.67
C LEU A 272 -15.49 8.76 -4.03
N THR A 273 -15.71 8.83 -2.71
CA THR A 273 -16.58 7.88 -2.00
C THR A 273 -18.02 7.98 -2.47
N GLU A 274 -18.57 9.20 -2.53
CA GLU A 274 -19.93 9.46 -3.03
C GLU A 274 -20.09 8.94 -4.46
N GLY A 275 -19.13 9.27 -5.35
CA GLY A 275 -19.16 8.78 -6.74
C GLY A 275 -19.16 7.27 -6.84
N ALA A 276 -18.30 6.59 -6.07
CA ALA A 276 -18.17 5.14 -6.09
C ALA A 276 -19.39 4.39 -5.54
N LEU A 277 -20.17 4.99 -4.64
CA LEU A 277 -21.35 4.35 -4.05
C LEU A 277 -22.61 4.42 -4.93
N THR A 278 -22.60 5.22 -6.00
CA THR A 278 -23.78 5.44 -6.84
C THR A 278 -23.92 4.47 -8.00
N ALA A 279 -22.87 3.70 -8.37
CA ALA A 279 -22.77 3.10 -9.68
C ALA A 279 -23.02 1.58 -9.76
N GLY A 280 -23.18 0.85 -8.64
CA GLY A 280 -23.37 -0.60 -8.73
C GLY A 280 -23.29 -1.37 -7.40
N PRO A 281 -22.97 -2.67 -7.44
CA PRO A 281 -22.77 -3.45 -6.22
C PRO A 281 -21.61 -2.89 -5.40
N VAL A 282 -21.86 -2.65 -4.11
CA VAL A 282 -20.87 -2.03 -3.21
C VAL A 282 -19.88 -3.06 -2.73
N GLY A 283 -18.60 -2.77 -2.90
CA GLY A 283 -17.49 -3.62 -2.46
C GLY A 283 -16.85 -3.17 -1.15
N PRO A 284 -15.87 -3.97 -0.65
CA PRO A 284 -15.28 -3.74 0.66
C PRO A 284 -14.46 -2.45 0.78
N PHE A 285 -13.79 -1.98 -0.27
CA PHE A 285 -13.03 -0.73 -0.19
C PHE A 285 -13.93 0.50 -0.22
N GLN A 286 -15.03 0.46 -0.98
CA GLN A 286 -16.04 1.52 -0.97
C GLN A 286 -16.67 1.68 0.42
N LEU A 287 -17.03 0.58 1.09
CA LEU A 287 -17.60 0.62 2.44
C LEU A 287 -16.61 1.12 3.49
N GLN A 288 -15.35 0.70 3.40
CA GLN A 288 -14.30 1.22 4.28
C GLN A 288 -14.04 2.72 4.04
N ALA A 289 -14.11 3.18 2.79
CA ALA A 289 -14.03 4.59 2.45
C ALA A 289 -15.21 5.38 3.04
N ALA A 290 -16.42 4.85 2.96
CA ALA A 290 -17.61 5.47 3.57
C ALA A 290 -17.45 5.62 5.10
N ILE A 291 -17.00 4.58 5.79
CA ILE A 291 -16.69 4.65 7.23
C ILE A 291 -15.65 5.74 7.52
N ALA A 292 -14.60 5.81 6.70
CA ALA A 292 -13.56 6.83 6.86
C ALA A 292 -14.09 8.25 6.57
N ALA A 293 -15.02 8.41 5.62
CA ALA A 293 -15.69 9.67 5.30
C ALA A 293 -16.54 10.16 6.48
N VAL A 294 -17.38 9.31 7.08
CA VAL A 294 -18.18 9.66 8.28
C VAL A 294 -17.29 10.18 9.41
N HIS A 295 -16.13 9.54 9.64
CA HIS A 295 -15.17 10.05 10.62
C HIS A 295 -14.54 11.38 10.22
N ALA A 296 -14.26 11.59 8.94
CA ALA A 296 -13.56 12.77 8.44
C ALA A 296 -14.46 14.01 8.37
N GLU A 297 -15.74 13.84 8.15
CA GLU A 297 -16.73 14.91 8.04
C GLU A 297 -17.28 15.36 9.40
N ALA A 298 -17.25 14.49 10.41
CA ALA A 298 -17.70 14.85 11.75
C ALA A 298 -16.86 16.02 12.30
N PRO A 299 -17.48 17.10 12.81
CA PRO A 299 -16.77 18.26 13.36
C PRO A 299 -15.91 17.90 14.59
N SER A 300 -16.37 16.95 15.39
CA SER A 300 -15.69 16.46 16.58
C SER A 300 -15.86 14.95 16.75
N ALA A 301 -15.10 14.35 17.67
CA ALA A 301 -15.26 12.92 18.00
C ALA A 301 -16.65 12.63 18.61
N ALA A 302 -17.22 13.58 19.35
CA ALA A 302 -18.54 13.45 19.98
C ALA A 302 -19.68 13.50 18.95
N GLU A 303 -19.47 14.15 17.80
CA GLU A 303 -20.47 14.33 16.73
C GLU A 303 -20.33 13.27 15.63
N THR A 304 -19.50 12.26 15.84
CA THR A 304 -19.37 11.15 14.89
C THR A 304 -20.66 10.33 14.82
N ASP A 305 -21.18 10.08 13.62
CA ASP A 305 -22.40 9.25 13.45
C ASP A 305 -22.07 7.76 13.60
N TRP A 306 -22.11 7.31 14.85
CA TRP A 306 -21.86 5.90 15.19
C TRP A 306 -22.97 4.96 14.70
N ARG A 307 -24.17 5.48 14.44
CA ARG A 307 -25.26 4.68 13.87
C ARG A 307 -24.92 4.30 12.43
N GLU A 308 -24.52 5.28 11.63
CA GLU A 308 -24.12 5.07 10.25
C GLU A 308 -22.89 4.15 10.17
N ILE A 309 -21.86 4.40 10.97
CA ILE A 309 -20.66 3.56 11.04
C ILE A 309 -21.00 2.11 11.38
N THR A 310 -21.92 1.89 12.34
CA THR A 310 -22.33 0.52 12.72
C THR A 310 -23.03 -0.18 11.56
N ALA A 311 -23.93 0.50 10.86
CA ALA A 311 -24.64 -0.04 9.70
C ALA A 311 -23.70 -0.35 8.54
N LEU A 312 -22.72 0.53 8.27
CA LEU A 312 -21.69 0.31 7.25
C LEU A 312 -20.82 -0.91 7.57
N TYR A 313 -20.43 -1.12 8.84
CA TYR A 313 -19.72 -2.35 9.24
C TYR A 313 -20.57 -3.61 9.10
N GLU A 314 -21.88 -3.55 9.41
CA GLU A 314 -22.80 -4.68 9.20
C GLU A 314 -22.86 -5.08 7.73
N LEU A 315 -22.96 -4.10 6.82
CA LEU A 315 -22.93 -4.34 5.39
C LEU A 315 -21.56 -4.87 4.94
N LEU A 316 -20.46 -4.30 5.45
CA LEU A 316 -19.08 -4.73 5.13
C LEU A 316 -18.83 -6.20 5.52
N GLU A 317 -19.35 -6.64 6.66
CA GLU A 317 -19.25 -8.04 7.08
C GLU A 317 -20.05 -9.00 6.19
N GLN A 318 -21.19 -8.54 5.63
CA GLN A 318 -21.97 -9.33 4.67
C GLN A 318 -21.23 -9.47 3.33
N VAL A 319 -20.61 -8.39 2.85
CA VAL A 319 -19.90 -8.36 1.55
C VAL A 319 -18.54 -9.07 1.63
N ALA A 320 -17.80 -8.88 2.74
CA ALA A 320 -16.46 -9.41 2.92
C ALA A 320 -16.22 -9.87 4.37
N PRO A 321 -16.63 -11.09 4.76
CA PRO A 321 -16.50 -11.59 6.11
C PRO A 321 -15.04 -11.58 6.61
N ASN A 322 -14.75 -10.72 7.59
CA ASN A 322 -13.42 -10.57 8.17
C ASN A 322 -13.54 -10.23 9.67
N PRO A 323 -12.91 -11.00 10.58
CA PRO A 323 -13.02 -10.77 12.02
C PRO A 323 -12.45 -9.42 12.47
N VAL A 324 -11.59 -8.77 11.67
CA VAL A 324 -11.11 -7.41 11.95
C VAL A 324 -12.26 -6.40 11.78
N PHE A 325 -13.17 -6.60 10.85
CA PHE A 325 -14.34 -5.73 10.68
C PHE A 325 -15.30 -5.87 11.87
N THR A 326 -15.55 -7.11 12.33
CA THR A 326 -16.34 -7.36 13.53
C THR A 326 -15.71 -6.75 14.78
N LEU A 327 -14.37 -6.82 14.90
CA LEU A 327 -13.63 -6.17 15.98
C LEU A 327 -13.84 -4.63 15.97
N ASN A 328 -13.78 -4.01 14.81
CA ASN A 328 -14.01 -2.57 14.66
C ASN A 328 -15.49 -2.21 14.90
N ARG A 329 -16.43 -3.05 14.42
CA ARG A 329 -17.87 -2.89 14.69
C ARG A 329 -18.16 -2.96 16.18
N ALA A 330 -17.45 -3.79 16.97
CA ALA A 330 -17.64 -3.86 18.40
C ALA A 330 -17.37 -2.50 19.08
N VAL A 331 -16.38 -1.76 18.60
CA VAL A 331 -16.11 -0.39 19.07
C VAL A 331 -17.24 0.56 18.68
N ALA A 332 -17.66 0.56 17.40
CA ALA A 332 -18.76 1.40 16.93
C ALA A 332 -20.07 1.11 17.67
N LEU A 333 -20.37 -0.17 17.90
CA LEU A 333 -21.56 -0.60 18.63
C LEU A 333 -21.51 -0.16 20.10
N ALA A 334 -20.33 -0.17 20.72
CA ALA A 334 -20.16 0.32 22.09
C ALA A 334 -20.41 1.84 22.18
N MET A 335 -19.95 2.58 21.21
CA MET A 335 -20.21 4.03 21.13
C MET A 335 -21.69 4.35 20.89
N LEU A 336 -22.41 3.50 20.15
CA LEU A 336 -23.83 3.67 19.85
C LEU A 336 -24.76 3.20 20.98
N LYS A 337 -24.48 2.01 21.56
CA LYS A 337 -25.41 1.31 22.49
C LYS A 337 -24.82 1.07 23.88
N GLY A 338 -23.63 1.59 24.14
CA GLY A 338 -22.91 1.40 25.39
C GLY A 338 -21.92 0.22 25.38
N PRO A 339 -20.95 0.23 26.30
CA PRO A 339 -19.80 -0.67 26.27
C PRO A 339 -20.16 -2.16 26.40
N GLN A 340 -21.27 -2.49 27.08
CA GLN A 340 -21.71 -3.88 27.23
C GLN A 340 -22.07 -4.54 25.90
N ALA A 341 -22.71 -3.80 24.98
CA ALA A 341 -23.03 -4.30 23.65
C ALA A 341 -21.76 -4.60 22.83
N GLY A 342 -20.74 -3.74 22.92
CA GLY A 342 -19.45 -3.97 22.30
C GLY A 342 -18.70 -5.18 22.89
N LEU A 343 -18.71 -5.35 24.22
CA LEU A 343 -18.09 -6.49 24.90
C LEU A 343 -18.74 -7.82 24.51
N GLN A 344 -20.07 -7.86 24.36
CA GLN A 344 -20.79 -9.05 23.89
C GLN A 344 -20.32 -9.44 22.47
N LEU A 345 -20.32 -8.50 21.55
CA LEU A 345 -19.85 -8.76 20.18
C LEU A 345 -18.36 -9.17 20.13
N LEU A 346 -17.53 -8.54 20.96
CA LEU A 346 -16.10 -8.89 21.08
C LEU A 346 -15.91 -10.35 21.55
N ALA A 347 -16.76 -10.85 22.44
CA ALA A 347 -16.68 -12.23 22.93
C ALA A 347 -16.91 -13.27 21.82
N GLU A 348 -17.72 -12.95 20.82
CA GLU A 348 -17.95 -13.80 19.65
C GLU A 348 -16.70 -13.87 18.76
N VAL A 349 -16.04 -12.73 18.52
CA VAL A 349 -14.93 -12.63 17.58
C VAL A 349 -13.58 -13.04 18.18
N GLN A 350 -13.40 -12.96 19.48
CA GLN A 350 -12.12 -13.28 20.13
C GLN A 350 -11.72 -14.76 20.02
N GLN A 351 -12.67 -15.66 19.68
CA GLN A 351 -12.42 -17.09 19.47
C GLN A 351 -11.92 -17.39 18.06
N ASP A 352 -11.95 -16.42 17.14
CA ASP A 352 -11.44 -16.60 15.78
C ASP A 352 -9.92 -16.82 15.79
N ARG A 353 -9.47 -17.96 15.24
CA ARG A 353 -8.06 -18.35 15.20
C ARG A 353 -7.18 -17.33 14.50
N ARG A 354 -7.71 -16.55 13.57
CA ARG A 354 -6.99 -15.49 12.84
C ARG A 354 -6.60 -14.32 13.74
N LEU A 355 -7.27 -14.14 14.89
CA LEU A 355 -7.01 -13.07 15.86
C LEU A 355 -6.28 -13.51 17.12
N THR A 356 -5.98 -14.80 17.30
CA THR A 356 -5.42 -15.35 18.55
C THR A 356 -4.10 -14.69 18.97
N THR A 357 -3.26 -14.29 18.01
CA THR A 357 -1.98 -13.62 18.28
C THR A 357 -2.05 -12.09 18.11
N SER A 358 -3.24 -11.55 17.82
CA SER A 358 -3.41 -10.12 17.57
C SER A 358 -3.49 -9.33 18.86
N HIS A 359 -2.63 -8.33 19.03
CA HIS A 359 -2.71 -7.35 20.13
C HIS A 359 -3.99 -6.52 20.10
N ARG A 360 -4.67 -6.44 18.94
CA ARG A 360 -5.87 -5.60 18.75
C ARG A 360 -7.04 -6.08 19.59
N VAL A 361 -7.22 -7.40 19.76
CA VAL A 361 -8.33 -7.96 20.55
C VAL A 361 -8.22 -7.51 22.01
N PRO A 362 -7.11 -7.74 22.74
CA PRO A 362 -7.00 -7.23 24.11
C PRO A 362 -6.95 -5.70 24.19
N ALA A 363 -6.46 -4.99 23.15
CA ALA A 363 -6.50 -3.52 23.14
C ALA A 363 -7.94 -2.98 23.06
N VAL A 364 -8.78 -3.54 22.18
CA VAL A 364 -10.22 -3.20 22.08
C VAL A 364 -10.93 -3.59 23.37
N ARG A 365 -10.65 -4.77 23.93
CA ARG A 365 -11.23 -5.18 25.22
C ARG A 365 -10.91 -4.20 26.32
N GLY A 366 -9.64 -3.75 26.42
CA GLY A 366 -9.23 -2.75 27.40
C GLY A 366 -10.01 -1.44 27.24
N HIS A 367 -10.17 -0.97 26.01
CA HIS A 367 -10.94 0.23 25.71
C HIS A 367 -12.42 0.09 26.11
N LEU A 368 -13.06 -1.03 25.79
CA LEU A 368 -14.47 -1.26 26.13
C LEU A 368 -14.68 -1.41 27.65
N LEU A 369 -13.74 -2.03 28.36
CA LEU A 369 -13.78 -2.14 29.83
C LEU A 369 -13.55 -0.78 30.50
N GLU A 370 -12.65 0.05 29.95
CA GLU A 370 -12.45 1.43 30.40
C GLU A 370 -13.74 2.24 30.27
N LEU A 371 -14.44 2.16 29.12
CA LEU A 371 -15.75 2.78 28.91
C LEU A 371 -16.83 2.23 29.87
N ALA A 372 -16.72 0.98 30.28
CA ALA A 372 -17.63 0.34 31.25
C ALA A 372 -17.33 0.71 32.71
N GLY A 373 -16.22 1.39 32.99
CA GLY A 373 -15.78 1.76 34.34
C GLY A 373 -15.02 0.64 35.08
N ASP A 374 -14.72 -0.49 34.42
CA ASP A 374 -13.91 -1.58 35.02
C ASP A 374 -12.43 -1.32 34.83
N SER A 375 -11.89 -0.41 35.64
CA SER A 375 -10.50 0.04 35.53
C SER A 375 -9.48 -1.08 35.72
N ALA A 376 -9.74 -2.05 36.60
CA ALA A 376 -8.80 -3.14 36.89
C ALA A 376 -8.68 -4.09 35.67
N ALA A 377 -9.81 -4.55 35.13
CA ALA A 377 -9.82 -5.43 33.99
C ALA A 377 -9.33 -4.71 32.70
N ALA A 378 -9.59 -3.40 32.56
CA ALA A 378 -9.10 -2.60 31.47
C ALA A 378 -7.56 -2.51 31.48
N ALA A 379 -6.94 -2.22 32.63
CA ALA A 379 -5.49 -2.16 32.79
C ALA A 379 -4.83 -3.50 32.47
N GLU A 380 -5.38 -4.62 32.96
CA GLU A 380 -4.88 -5.95 32.61
C GLU A 380 -4.93 -6.21 31.08
N ALA A 381 -6.05 -5.89 30.44
CA ALA A 381 -6.21 -6.06 28.99
C ALA A 381 -5.20 -5.22 28.20
N TYR A 382 -4.93 -3.98 28.61
CA TYR A 382 -3.89 -3.14 27.98
C TYR A 382 -2.47 -3.70 28.21
N HIS A 383 -2.18 -4.28 29.37
CA HIS A 383 -0.90 -4.96 29.60
C HIS A 383 -0.74 -6.21 28.72
N ILE A 384 -1.79 -6.98 28.50
CA ILE A 384 -1.76 -8.11 27.56
C ILE A 384 -1.48 -7.60 26.14
N ALA A 385 -2.20 -6.58 25.68
CA ALA A 385 -2.01 -5.99 24.36
C ALA A 385 -0.59 -5.45 24.17
N SER A 386 -0.02 -4.78 25.19
CA SER A 386 1.33 -4.23 25.12
C SER A 386 2.44 -5.28 24.96
N ARG A 387 2.20 -6.50 25.41
CA ARG A 387 3.13 -7.64 25.25
C ARG A 387 3.05 -8.28 23.87
N LEU A 388 1.90 -8.18 23.21
CA LEU A 388 1.67 -8.79 21.89
C LEU A 388 2.08 -7.90 20.72
N THR A 389 2.06 -6.57 20.88
CA THR A 389 2.45 -5.67 19.80
C THR A 389 3.97 -5.62 19.59
N THR A 390 4.39 -5.58 18.33
CA THR A 390 5.77 -5.36 17.91
C THR A 390 6.07 -3.88 17.63
N SER A 391 5.05 -3.02 17.56
CA SER A 391 5.16 -1.58 17.42
C SER A 391 5.48 -0.93 18.77
N ARG A 392 6.65 -0.27 18.87
CA ARG A 392 7.05 0.43 20.10
C ARG A 392 6.07 1.56 20.49
N PRO A 393 5.64 2.43 19.57
CA PRO A 393 4.70 3.50 19.92
C PRO A 393 3.34 2.99 20.38
N GLU A 394 2.83 1.90 19.81
CA GLU A 394 1.59 1.27 20.30
C GLU A 394 1.77 0.68 21.69
N ARG A 395 2.91 0.01 21.94
CA ARG A 395 3.23 -0.51 23.28
C ARG A 395 3.26 0.60 24.33
N ASP A 396 3.96 1.68 24.04
CA ASP A 396 4.11 2.82 24.93
C ASP A 396 2.74 3.49 25.20
N TYR A 397 1.89 3.59 24.16
CA TYR A 397 0.51 4.06 24.30
C TYR A 397 -0.31 3.17 25.22
N LEU A 398 -0.30 1.84 25.01
CA LEU A 398 -1.06 0.88 25.82
C LEU A 398 -0.62 0.88 27.29
N LEU A 399 0.69 0.99 27.55
CA LEU A 399 1.23 1.09 28.90
C LEU A 399 0.81 2.40 29.59
N ARG A 400 0.81 3.54 28.85
CA ARG A 400 0.32 4.80 29.41
C ARG A 400 -1.18 4.73 29.75
N LYS A 401 -2.00 4.10 28.89
CA LYS A 401 -3.42 3.88 29.17
C LYS A 401 -3.61 3.05 30.43
N ALA A 402 -2.91 1.93 30.56
CA ALA A 402 -2.98 1.09 31.76
C ALA A 402 -2.61 1.88 33.05
N ALA A 403 -1.54 2.68 33.00
CA ALA A 403 -1.09 3.47 34.13
C ALA A 403 -2.03 4.64 34.50
N ALA A 404 -2.74 5.22 33.52
CA ALA A 404 -3.67 6.33 33.75
C ALA A 404 -4.94 5.91 34.48
N ILE A 405 -5.45 4.68 34.21
CA ILE A 405 -6.68 4.17 34.81
C ILE A 405 -6.48 3.50 36.19
N THR A 406 -5.26 3.22 36.57
CA THR A 406 -4.94 2.66 37.92
C THR A 406 -4.64 3.74 38.97
N ARG A 407 -4.64 5.00 38.56
CA ARG A 407 -4.50 6.18 39.44
C ARG A 407 -5.87 6.72 39.84
#